data_a3278c3ee028b08382423be7ac5324b4
#
_entry.id   a3278c3ee028b08382423be7ac5324b4
#
_cell.length_a   1.000
_cell.length_b   1.000
_cell.length_c   1.000
_cell.angle_alpha   90.00
_cell.angle_beta   90.00
_cell.angle_gamma   90.00
#
_symmetry.space_group_name_H-M   'P 1'
#
loop_
_entity.id
_entity.type
_entity.pdbx_description
1 polymer ?
#
loop_
_entity_poly.entity_id
_entity_poly.type
_entity_poly.pdbx_seq_one_letter_code
_entity_poly.pdbx_strand_id
1 'polypeptide(L)'
;MNILIVVDMQNDFVSGALGTPEARRIVPAAAERVAAGIRRGERIFFTRDTHGADYLHTREGRNLPVPHCIRGTEGWEIVEQLRPASAG
;
A
#
# COMPACT_ATOMS: atom_id res chain seq x y z
N MET A 1 -0.27 -24.79 4.04
CA MET A 1 0.07 -23.63 3.20
C MET A 1 -0.09 -22.34 3.99
N ASN A 2 0.88 -21.47 3.94
CA ASN A 2 0.81 -20.18 4.62
C ASN A 2 0.40 -19.08 3.63
N ILE A 3 -0.34 -18.12 4.14
CA ILE A 3 -0.79 -16.96 3.38
C ILE A 3 -0.24 -15.72 4.06
N LEU A 4 0.37 -14.82 3.27
CA LEU A 4 0.83 -13.52 3.73
C LEU A 4 -0.01 -12.46 3.06
N ILE A 5 -0.62 -11.59 3.85
CA ILE A 5 -1.42 -10.48 3.34
C ILE A 5 -0.67 -9.19 3.65
N VAL A 6 -0.37 -8.42 2.61
CA VAL A 6 0.31 -7.13 2.72
C VAL A 6 -0.75 -6.04 2.54
N VAL A 7 -1.04 -5.33 3.63
CA VAL A 7 -2.18 -4.41 3.68
C VAL A 7 -1.72 -2.98 3.39
N ASP A 8 -2.23 -2.43 2.29
CA ASP A 8 -2.15 -1.00 1.96
C ASP A 8 -0.75 -0.40 2.00
N MET A 9 0.24 -1.15 1.54
CA MET A 9 1.61 -0.64 1.41
C MET A 9 1.73 0.20 0.14
N GLN A 10 1.03 1.31 0.14
CA GLN A 10 0.92 2.24 -0.97
C GLN A 10 1.70 3.52 -0.67
N ASN A 11 2.09 4.21 -1.74
CA ASN A 11 2.92 5.42 -1.61
C ASN A 11 2.28 6.48 -0.70
N ASP A 12 0.96 6.71 -0.82
CA ASP A 12 0.31 7.73 -0.01
C ASP A 12 0.35 7.46 1.49
N PHE A 13 0.42 6.19 1.89
CA PHE A 13 0.52 5.84 3.31
C PHE A 13 1.96 5.78 3.81
N VAL A 14 2.94 5.84 2.93
CA VAL A 14 4.36 5.72 3.29
C VAL A 14 5.06 7.07 3.18
N SER A 15 5.07 7.66 1.99
CA SER A 15 5.79 8.92 1.74
C SER A 15 4.90 10.02 1.19
N GLY A 16 3.66 9.69 0.82
CA GLY A 16 2.72 10.65 0.22
C GLY A 16 1.83 11.35 1.23
N ALA A 17 0.58 11.60 0.83
CA ALA A 17 -0.36 12.47 1.54
C ALA A 17 -0.56 12.11 3.01
N LEU A 18 -0.60 10.82 3.33
CA LEU A 18 -0.79 10.31 4.69
C LEU A 18 0.46 9.59 5.22
N GLY A 19 1.63 9.85 4.62
CA GLY A 19 2.87 9.21 5.00
C GLY A 19 3.38 9.67 6.37
N THR A 20 4.14 8.78 7.02
CA THR A 20 4.77 9.07 8.31
C THR A 20 6.20 8.53 8.32
N PRO A 21 7.08 9.07 9.18
CA PRO A 21 8.42 8.49 9.33
C PRO A 21 8.38 7.03 9.76
N GLU A 22 7.43 6.67 10.60
CA GLU A 22 7.25 5.29 11.07
C GLU A 22 6.90 4.37 9.91
N ALA A 23 6.00 4.79 9.03
CA ALA A 23 5.61 4.01 7.87
C ALA A 23 6.80 3.80 6.93
N ARG A 24 7.59 4.85 6.72
CA ARG A 24 8.79 4.74 5.88
C ARG A 24 9.81 3.77 6.46
N ARG A 25 9.95 3.75 7.78
CA ARG A 25 10.94 2.89 8.44
C ARG A 25 10.61 1.41 8.33
N ILE A 26 9.34 1.04 8.20
CA ILE A 26 8.96 -0.39 8.13
C ILE A 26 9.12 -0.98 6.72
N VAL A 27 9.28 -0.16 5.69
CA VAL A 27 9.34 -0.65 4.31
C VAL A 27 10.45 -1.69 4.08
N PRO A 28 11.70 -1.47 4.56
CA PRO A 28 12.72 -2.50 4.39
C PRO A 28 12.35 -3.83 5.05
N ALA A 29 11.77 -3.79 6.25
CA ALA A 29 11.36 -5.00 6.95
C ALA A 29 10.21 -5.70 6.21
N ALA A 30 9.26 -4.93 5.67
CA ALA A 30 8.16 -5.47 4.88
C ALA A 30 8.69 -6.14 3.62
N ALA A 31 9.63 -5.51 2.91
CA ALA A 31 10.22 -6.07 1.71
C ALA A 31 10.96 -7.38 2.02
N GLU A 32 11.69 -7.41 3.14
CA GLU A 32 12.40 -8.62 3.58
C GLU A 32 11.42 -9.74 3.94
N ARG A 33 10.31 -9.41 4.61
CA ARG A 33 9.30 -10.40 4.96
C ARG A 33 8.63 -10.99 3.71
N VAL A 34 8.33 -10.15 2.72
CA VAL A 34 7.76 -10.61 1.45
C VAL A 34 8.74 -11.52 0.72
N ALA A 35 10.02 -11.14 0.64
CA ALA A 35 11.04 -11.96 0.00
C ALA A 35 11.17 -13.32 0.68
N ALA A 36 11.12 -13.36 2.02
CA ALA A 36 11.16 -14.61 2.76
C ALA A 36 9.92 -15.46 2.47
N GLY A 37 8.76 -14.85 2.36
CA GLY A 37 7.52 -15.54 2.03
C GLY A 37 7.59 -16.20 0.66
N ILE A 38 8.12 -15.49 -0.32
CA ILE A 38 8.31 -16.04 -1.67
C ILE A 38 9.22 -17.27 -1.61
N ARG A 39 10.35 -17.17 -0.90
CA ARG A 39 11.28 -18.28 -0.77
C ARG A 39 10.67 -19.51 -0.11
N ARG A 40 9.70 -19.31 0.79
CA ARG A 40 9.01 -20.38 1.51
C ARG A 40 7.81 -20.93 0.76
N GLY A 41 7.48 -20.39 -0.39
CA GLY A 41 6.30 -20.80 -1.15
C GLY A 41 4.98 -20.30 -0.58
N GLU A 42 5.01 -19.27 0.24
CA GLU A 42 3.78 -18.65 0.77
C GLU A 42 3.01 -17.97 -0.35
N ARG A 43 1.70 -17.99 -0.25
CA ARG A 43 0.85 -17.20 -1.15
C ARG A 43 0.78 -15.79 -0.60
N ILE A 44 1.03 -14.81 -1.47
CA ILE A 44 1.12 -13.41 -1.05
C ILE A 44 0.04 -12.61 -1.75
N PHE A 45 -0.76 -11.89 -0.96
CA PHE A 45 -1.81 -11.01 -1.45
C PHE A 45 -1.51 -9.58 -1.01
N PHE A 46 -1.76 -8.65 -1.90
CA PHE A 46 -1.60 -7.23 -1.63
C PHE A 46 -2.96 -6.57 -1.67
N THR A 47 -3.28 -5.75 -0.68
CA THR A 47 -4.48 -4.94 -0.70
C THR A 47 -4.12 -3.50 -1.09
N ARG A 48 -5.09 -2.81 -1.70
CA ARG A 48 -4.97 -1.39 -2.02
C ARG A 48 -6.23 -0.68 -1.58
N ASP A 49 -6.09 0.27 -0.67
CA ASP A 49 -7.16 1.24 -0.42
C ASP A 49 -7.34 2.03 -1.71
N THR A 50 -8.57 2.23 -2.15
CA THR A 50 -8.84 2.81 -3.46
C THR A 50 -10.00 3.79 -3.38
N HIS A 51 -9.76 5.00 -3.84
CA HIS A 51 -10.78 6.05 -3.90
C HIS A 51 -10.89 6.59 -5.33
N GLY A 52 -12.03 7.18 -5.64
CA GLY A 52 -12.23 7.82 -6.92
C GLY A 52 -11.79 9.28 -6.90
N ALA A 53 -11.77 9.91 -8.06
CA ALA A 53 -11.41 11.32 -8.20
C ALA A 53 -12.38 12.23 -7.43
N ASP A 54 -13.57 11.75 -7.10
CA ASP A 54 -14.59 12.46 -6.34
C ASP A 54 -14.44 12.33 -4.82
N TYR A 55 -13.27 11.86 -4.35
CA TYR A 55 -13.04 11.53 -2.93
C TYR A 55 -13.55 12.60 -1.97
N LEU A 56 -13.30 13.88 -2.24
CA LEU A 56 -13.72 14.97 -1.35
C LEU A 56 -15.23 15.13 -1.25
N HIS A 57 -15.98 14.58 -2.19
CA HIS A 57 -17.43 14.60 -2.21
C HIS A 57 -18.06 13.36 -1.57
N THR A 58 -17.22 12.43 -1.09
CA THR A 58 -17.69 11.24 -0.41
C THR A 58 -17.84 11.51 1.08
N ARG A 59 -18.55 10.62 1.77
CA ARG A 59 -18.67 10.70 3.23
C ARG A 59 -17.30 10.64 3.90
N GLU A 60 -16.45 9.74 3.43
CA GLU A 60 -15.10 9.58 3.96
C GLU A 60 -14.25 10.82 3.73
N GLY A 61 -14.34 11.41 2.55
CA GLY A 61 -13.61 12.63 2.22
C GLY A 61 -14.06 13.84 3.03
N ARG A 62 -15.31 13.85 3.47
CA ARG A 62 -15.78 14.92 4.35
C ARG A 62 -15.26 14.78 5.76
N ASN A 63 -15.03 13.56 6.22
CA ASN A 63 -14.50 13.30 7.57
C ASN A 63 -12.99 13.41 7.61
N LEU A 64 -12.30 13.06 6.53
CA LEU A 64 -10.84 13.17 6.39
C LEU A 64 -10.55 13.83 5.04
N PRO A 65 -10.52 15.18 4.98
CA PRO A 65 -10.40 15.88 3.70
C PRO A 65 -8.98 15.91 3.16
N VAL A 66 -8.34 14.75 3.11
CA VAL A 66 -7.01 14.58 2.52
C VAL A 66 -7.14 13.55 1.39
N PRO A 67 -7.19 13.99 0.12
CA PRO A 67 -7.24 13.04 -0.99
C PRO A 67 -6.02 12.12 -0.96
N HIS A 68 -6.28 10.82 -1.06
CA HIS A 68 -5.21 9.83 -1.05
C HIS A 68 -5.70 8.56 -1.75
N CYS A 69 -4.75 7.77 -2.21
CA CYS A 69 -5.02 6.48 -2.86
C CYS A 69 -6.08 6.59 -3.95
N ILE A 70 -6.01 7.66 -4.73
CA ILE A 70 -6.90 7.88 -5.87
C ILE A 70 -6.47 6.94 -6.99
N ARG A 71 -7.39 6.11 -7.45
CA ARG A 71 -7.11 5.12 -8.49
C ARG A 71 -6.36 5.74 -9.67
N GLY A 72 -5.29 5.09 -10.10
CA GLY A 72 -4.50 5.51 -11.24
C GLY A 72 -3.42 6.54 -10.93
N THR A 73 -3.32 7.01 -9.70
CA THR A 73 -2.25 7.93 -9.31
C THR A 73 -1.05 7.17 -8.74
N GLU A 74 0.09 7.82 -8.74
CA GLU A 74 1.30 7.23 -8.14
C GLU A 74 1.11 6.98 -6.64
N GLY A 75 0.35 7.83 -5.94
CA GLY A 75 0.06 7.63 -4.52
C GLY A 75 -0.71 6.35 -4.23
N TRP A 76 -1.53 5.91 -5.16
CA TRP A 76 -2.31 4.67 -5.05
C TRP A 76 -1.45 3.42 -5.27
N GLU A 77 -0.34 3.53 -5.98
CA GLU A 77 0.50 2.39 -6.31
C GLU A 77 1.19 1.80 -5.09
N ILE A 78 1.46 0.50 -5.14
CA ILE A 78 2.27 -0.19 -4.14
C ILE A 78 3.65 0.44 -4.11
N VAL A 79 4.25 0.56 -2.93
CA VAL A 79 5.60 1.12 -2.81
C VAL A 79 6.58 0.36 -3.70
N GLU A 80 7.55 1.08 -4.25
CA GLU A 80 8.46 0.55 -5.27
C GLU A 80 9.15 -0.74 -4.83
N GLN A 81 9.58 -0.82 -3.58
CA GLN A 81 10.30 -1.97 -3.05
C GLN A 81 9.48 -3.26 -3.05
N LEU A 82 8.16 -3.15 -3.04
CA LEU A 82 7.25 -4.30 -3.04
C LEU A 82 6.56 -4.51 -4.38
N ARG A 83 6.69 -3.57 -5.30
CA ARG A 83 5.96 -3.58 -6.57
C ARG A 83 6.23 -4.82 -7.42
N PRO A 84 7.47 -5.30 -7.56
CA PRO A 84 7.72 -6.51 -8.36
C PRO A 84 6.97 -7.73 -7.83
N ALA A 85 6.88 -7.89 -6.51
CA ALA A 85 6.15 -9.01 -5.92
C ALA A 85 4.66 -8.90 -6.12
N SER A 86 4.12 -7.67 -6.20
CA SER A 86 2.68 -7.43 -6.37
C SER A 86 2.23 -7.58 -7.83
N ALA A 87 3.15 -7.61 -8.77
CA ALA A 87 2.84 -7.66 -10.19
C ALA A 87 2.47 -9.05 -10.69
N GLY A 88 2.72 -10.07 -9.88
CA GLY A 88 2.36 -11.45 -10.22
C GLY A 88 0.90 -11.79 -10.06
#